data_1336cb8252375724ca67f7885379dfb9
#
_entry.id   1336cb8252375724ca67f7885379dfb9
#
_cell.length_a   1.000
_cell.length_b   1.000
_cell.length_c   1.000
_cell.angle_alpha   90.00
_cell.angle_beta   90.00
_cell.angle_gamma   90.00
#
_symmetry.space_group_name_H-M   'P 1'
#
loop_
_entity.id
_entity.type
_entity.pdbx_description
1 polymer ?
#
loop_
_entity_poly.entity_id
_entity_poly.type
_entity_poly.pdbx_seq_one_letter_code
_entity_poly.pdbx_strand_id
1 'polypeptide(L)'
;MRAFRIQNDNFGNSYFEEGSLPEYFSMDCERFIIQTKVEEYQKHQHVAPRYQYVVTLKGKLRFTTSDGKQFVLEPGIILIAEDIHGEGHSWELIEGDEWHRVDIIPNRNAEDHFSVD
;
A
#
# COMPACT_ATOMS: atom_id res chain seq x y z
N MET A 1 -0.91 13.06 7.60
CA MET A 1 -1.75 12.37 6.61
C MET A 1 -1.93 10.93 7.01
N ARG A 2 -3.16 10.42 6.94
CA ARG A 2 -3.46 9.02 7.31
C ARG A 2 -2.74 8.07 6.38
N ALA A 3 -2.31 6.95 6.93
CA ALA A 3 -1.63 5.92 6.16
C ALA A 3 -1.90 4.54 6.74
N PHE A 4 -1.87 3.54 5.88
CA PHE A 4 -1.82 2.13 6.26
C PHE A 4 -0.49 1.55 5.78
N ARG A 5 0.17 0.79 6.64
CA ARG A 5 1.42 0.11 6.30
C ARG A 5 1.21 -1.40 6.37
N ILE A 6 1.47 -2.08 5.25
CA ILE A 6 1.39 -3.54 5.19
C ILE A 6 2.81 -4.09 5.32
N GLN A 7 3.01 -5.00 6.26
CA GLN A 7 4.31 -5.62 6.56
C GLN A 7 4.19 -7.13 6.63
N ASN A 8 5.34 -7.80 6.65
CA ASN A 8 5.43 -9.22 6.92
C ASN A 8 5.76 -9.47 8.39
N ASP A 9 5.16 -10.51 8.96
CA ASP A 9 5.61 -11.04 10.25
C ASP A 9 6.71 -12.10 10.04
N ASN A 10 7.16 -12.73 11.12
CA ASN A 10 8.23 -13.74 11.05
C ASN A 10 7.77 -15.09 10.50
N PHE A 11 6.47 -15.25 10.26
CA PHE A 11 5.86 -16.51 9.80
C PHE A 11 5.37 -16.44 8.35
N GLY A 12 5.69 -15.35 7.65
CA GLY A 12 5.26 -15.16 6.26
C GLY A 12 3.86 -14.60 6.10
N ASN A 13 3.17 -14.24 7.18
CA ASN A 13 1.89 -13.58 7.09
C ASN A 13 2.06 -12.09 6.84
N SER A 14 1.11 -11.50 6.16
CA SER A 14 1.01 -10.04 6.07
C SER A 14 0.04 -9.52 7.14
N TYR A 15 0.31 -8.31 7.60
CA TYR A 15 -0.55 -7.59 8.53
C TYR A 15 -0.41 -6.10 8.25
N PHE A 16 -1.36 -5.32 8.72
CA PHE A 16 -1.26 -3.88 8.54
C PHE A 16 -1.36 -3.14 9.86
N GLU A 17 -0.81 -1.94 9.84
CA GLU A 17 -0.90 -0.97 10.91
C GLU A 17 -1.51 0.31 10.36
N GLU A 18 -2.36 0.95 11.15
CA GLU A 18 -2.93 2.25 10.82
C GLU A 18 -2.15 3.33 11.57
N GLY A 19 -1.90 4.43 10.89
CA GLY A 19 -1.14 5.52 11.48
C GLY A 19 -1.10 6.75 10.60
N SER A 20 0.01 7.46 10.67
CA SER A 20 0.15 8.72 9.94
C SER A 20 1.57 8.95 9.46
N LEU A 21 1.65 9.79 8.43
CA LEU A 21 2.90 10.36 7.94
C LEU A 21 2.95 11.84 8.33
N PRO A 22 4.13 12.36 8.74
CA PRO A 22 4.28 13.76 9.15
C PRO A 22 4.17 14.70 7.96
N GLU A 23 3.87 15.97 8.24
CA GLU A 23 3.96 17.03 7.25
C GLU A 23 5.43 17.36 6.97
N TYR A 24 5.68 17.85 5.77
CA TYR A 24 6.99 18.36 5.34
C TYR A 24 8.14 17.36 5.35
N PHE A 25 7.87 16.06 5.61
CA PHE A 25 8.96 15.13 5.42
C PHE A 25 9.28 15.00 3.94
N SER A 26 10.55 14.77 3.63
CA SER A 26 10.96 14.49 2.26
C SER A 26 11.64 13.14 2.20
N MET A 27 11.53 12.50 1.05
CA MET A 27 12.09 11.18 0.85
C MET A 27 12.67 11.12 -0.55
N ASP A 28 13.95 10.74 -0.64
CA ASP A 28 14.55 10.52 -1.95
C ASP A 28 13.94 9.30 -2.60
N CYS A 29 13.50 9.46 -3.84
CA CYS A 29 12.81 8.43 -4.58
C CYS A 29 13.62 7.99 -5.79
N GLU A 30 13.61 6.69 -6.05
CA GLU A 30 14.22 6.11 -7.24
C GLU A 30 13.41 6.47 -8.50
N ARG A 31 12.08 6.35 -8.40
CA ARG A 31 11.15 6.66 -9.48
C ARG A 31 9.71 6.66 -8.96
N PHE A 32 8.80 7.15 -9.78
CA PHE A 32 7.38 6.96 -9.56
C PHE A 32 6.73 6.39 -10.83
N ILE A 33 5.62 5.71 -10.65
CA ILE A 33 4.87 5.06 -11.73
C ILE A 33 3.41 5.50 -11.63
N ILE A 34 2.84 5.96 -12.76
CA ILE A 34 1.42 6.34 -12.82
C ILE A 34 0.65 5.18 -13.43
N GLN A 35 -0.42 4.75 -12.75
CA GLN A 35 -1.28 3.68 -13.22
C GLN A 35 -2.75 4.06 -13.03
N THR A 36 -3.59 3.69 -13.98
CA THR A 36 -5.04 3.94 -13.91
C THR A 36 -5.87 2.67 -14.00
N LYS A 37 -5.37 1.67 -14.71
CA LYS A 37 -6.08 0.41 -14.93
C LYS A 37 -5.68 -0.64 -13.91
N VAL A 38 -6.56 -1.61 -13.72
CA VAL A 38 -6.30 -2.76 -12.85
C VAL A 38 -6.34 -4.04 -13.67
N GLU A 39 -5.47 -4.98 -13.33
CA GLU A 39 -5.44 -6.32 -13.90
C GLU A 39 -6.08 -7.28 -12.90
N GLU A 40 -6.79 -8.30 -13.40
CA GLU A 40 -7.47 -9.26 -12.53
C GLU A 40 -6.52 -9.95 -11.55
N TYR A 41 -5.29 -10.29 -11.98
CA TYR A 41 -4.33 -10.97 -11.10
C TYR A 41 -3.97 -10.12 -9.88
N GLN A 42 -4.05 -8.80 -9.98
CA GLN A 42 -3.70 -7.89 -8.87
C GLN A 42 -4.70 -7.98 -7.73
N LYS A 43 -5.93 -8.40 -7.99
CA LYS A 43 -6.98 -8.54 -6.98
C LYS A 43 -6.83 -9.81 -6.15
N HIS A 44 -6.18 -10.83 -6.72
CA HIS A 44 -5.92 -12.07 -6.00
C HIS A 44 -4.75 -11.89 -5.04
N GLN A 45 -4.66 -12.78 -4.05
CA GLN A 45 -3.60 -12.71 -3.06
C GLN A 45 -2.22 -12.73 -3.70
N HIS A 46 -1.44 -11.71 -3.43
CA HIS A 46 -0.08 -11.56 -3.97
C HIS A 46 0.75 -10.66 -3.05
N VAL A 47 2.07 -10.80 -3.14
CA VAL A 47 3.00 -9.92 -2.42
C VAL A 47 3.12 -8.58 -3.14
N ALA A 48 3.53 -7.55 -2.39
CA ALA A 48 3.91 -6.29 -3.01
C ALA A 48 5.10 -6.53 -3.94
N PRO A 49 5.10 -5.95 -5.15
CA PRO A 49 6.20 -6.18 -6.09
C PRO A 49 7.52 -5.59 -5.60
N ARG A 50 7.45 -4.62 -4.71
CA ARG A 50 8.59 -3.90 -4.14
C ARG A 50 8.08 -3.04 -2.99
N TYR A 51 9.01 -2.48 -2.20
CA TYR A 51 8.65 -1.44 -1.24
C TYR A 51 8.17 -0.23 -2.00
N GLN A 52 6.97 0.25 -1.69
CA GLN A 52 6.41 1.41 -2.36
C GLN A 52 5.38 2.13 -1.51
N TYR A 53 5.28 3.44 -1.77
CA TYR A 53 4.18 4.27 -1.30
C TYR A 53 3.18 4.37 -2.44
N VAL A 54 1.91 4.28 -2.12
CA VAL A 54 0.84 4.40 -3.13
C VAL A 54 -0.05 5.59 -2.76
N VAL A 55 -0.09 6.55 -3.68
CA VAL A 55 -0.98 7.72 -3.56
C VAL A 55 -2.19 7.44 -4.43
N THR A 56 -3.35 7.28 -3.80
CA THR A 56 -4.61 7.03 -4.50
C THR A 56 -5.25 8.34 -4.89
N LEU A 57 -5.56 8.50 -6.17
CA LEU A 57 -6.22 9.69 -6.72
C LEU A 57 -7.70 9.43 -7.01
N LYS A 58 -8.05 8.20 -7.36
CA LYS A 58 -9.42 7.79 -7.68
C LYS A 58 -9.58 6.30 -7.39
N GLY A 59 -10.72 5.95 -6.82
CA GLY A 59 -11.05 4.57 -6.48
C GLY A 59 -11.23 4.41 -4.98
N LYS A 60 -11.96 3.38 -4.60
CA LYS A 60 -12.15 2.98 -3.22
C LYS A 60 -11.99 1.49 -3.14
N LEU A 61 -11.05 1.02 -2.32
CA LEU A 61 -10.63 -0.37 -2.29
C LEU A 61 -10.71 -0.93 -0.89
N ARG A 62 -11.06 -2.21 -0.80
CA ARG A 62 -10.95 -2.96 0.44
C ARG A 62 -9.76 -3.89 0.32
N PHE A 63 -8.76 -3.69 1.19
CA PHE A 63 -7.59 -4.56 1.28
C PHE A 63 -7.80 -5.61 2.36
N THR A 64 -7.31 -6.81 2.10
CA THR A 64 -7.30 -7.91 3.06
C THR A 64 -5.88 -8.43 3.19
N THR A 65 -5.34 -8.39 4.39
CA THR A 65 -4.05 -9.00 4.69
C THR A 65 -4.23 -10.47 5.05
N SER A 66 -3.15 -11.26 5.00
CA SER A 66 -3.25 -12.71 5.18
C SER A 66 -3.67 -13.13 6.60
N ASP A 67 -3.58 -12.20 7.56
CA ASP A 67 -4.10 -12.41 8.92
C ASP A 67 -5.63 -12.30 8.99
N GLY A 68 -6.30 -11.98 7.87
CA GLY A 68 -7.75 -11.89 7.77
C GLY A 68 -8.34 -10.52 8.08
N LYS A 69 -7.52 -9.55 8.45
CA LYS A 69 -7.99 -8.20 8.74
C LYS A 69 -8.11 -7.38 7.47
N GLN A 70 -8.96 -6.36 7.51
CA GLN A 70 -9.28 -5.53 6.35
C GLN A 70 -9.19 -4.05 6.67
N PHE A 71 -8.87 -3.26 5.65
CA PHE A 71 -8.98 -1.80 5.72
C PHE A 71 -9.45 -1.25 4.38
N VAL A 72 -9.93 -0.02 4.39
CA VAL A 72 -10.39 0.69 3.19
C VAL A 72 -9.36 1.73 2.79
N LEU A 73 -8.96 1.69 1.53
CA LEU A 73 -8.07 2.66 0.92
C LEU A 73 -8.86 3.53 -0.04
N GLU A 74 -8.71 4.86 0.11
CA GLU A 74 -9.40 5.84 -0.73
C GLU A 74 -8.54 7.10 -0.86
N PRO A 75 -8.88 8.04 -1.75
CA PRO A 75 -8.09 9.27 -1.88
C PRO A 75 -7.90 9.99 -0.54
N GLY A 76 -6.70 10.46 -0.31
CA GLY A 76 -6.31 11.12 0.94
C GLY A 76 -5.64 10.20 1.95
N ILE A 77 -5.60 8.91 1.68
CA ILE A 77 -4.92 7.90 2.52
C ILE A 77 -3.75 7.32 1.73
N ILE A 78 -2.58 7.27 2.35
CA ILE A 78 -1.39 6.68 1.73
C ILE A 78 -1.31 5.20 2.10
N LEU A 79 -0.99 4.36 1.13
CA LEU A 79 -0.64 2.97 1.38
C LEU A 79 0.88 2.82 1.33
N ILE A 80 1.44 2.19 2.35
CA ILE A 80 2.86 1.82 2.40
C ILE A 80 2.92 0.30 2.29
N ALA A 81 3.35 -0.20 1.14
CA ALA A 81 3.37 -1.64 0.87
C ALA A 81 4.79 -2.17 1.06
N GLU A 82 4.98 -3.00 2.09
CA GLU A 82 6.27 -3.58 2.45
C GLU A 82 6.20 -5.11 2.56
N ASP A 83 5.08 -5.73 2.23
CA ASP A 83 4.88 -7.17 2.31
C ASP A 83 5.38 -7.87 1.04
N ILE A 84 6.68 -7.82 0.83
CA ILE A 84 7.33 -8.34 -0.39
C ILE A 84 7.59 -9.84 -0.35
N HIS A 85 7.27 -10.50 0.75
CA HIS A 85 7.47 -11.94 0.95
C HIS A 85 6.19 -12.61 1.47
N GLY A 86 6.18 -13.93 1.42
CA GLY A 86 5.16 -14.75 2.07
C GLY A 86 3.80 -14.70 1.37
N GLU A 87 2.74 -14.64 2.18
CA GLU A 87 1.36 -14.79 1.71
C GLU A 87 0.84 -13.58 0.93
N GLY A 88 1.35 -12.38 1.24
CA GLY A 88 0.88 -11.16 0.58
C GLY A 88 -0.52 -10.73 1.02
N HIS A 89 -1.16 -9.95 0.17
CA HIS A 89 -2.48 -9.37 0.41
C HIS A 89 -3.35 -9.47 -0.83
N SER A 90 -4.62 -9.18 -0.68
CA SER A 90 -5.57 -9.05 -1.79
C SER A 90 -6.37 -7.75 -1.64
N TRP A 91 -7.02 -7.34 -2.70
CA TRP A 91 -7.89 -6.17 -2.64
C TRP A 91 -9.01 -6.29 -3.68
N GLU A 92 -10.08 -5.53 -3.44
CA GLU A 92 -11.20 -5.40 -4.35
C GLU A 92 -11.61 -3.94 -4.48
N LEU A 93 -12.06 -3.54 -5.65
CA LEU A 93 -12.68 -2.22 -5.83
C LEU A 93 -14.12 -2.29 -5.29
N ILE A 94 -14.42 -1.42 -4.33
CA ILE A 94 -15.78 -1.30 -3.78
C ILE A 94 -16.55 -0.13 -4.39
N GLU A 95 -15.85 0.78 -5.08
CA GLU A 95 -16.45 1.81 -5.93
C GLU A 95 -15.58 2.01 -7.16
N GLY A 96 -16.23 2.07 -8.34
CA GLY A 96 -15.55 2.29 -9.61
C GLY A 96 -14.96 1.02 -10.20
N ASP A 97 -14.35 1.16 -11.37
CA ASP A 97 -13.73 0.09 -12.14
C ASP A 97 -12.25 0.33 -12.41
N GLU A 98 -11.71 1.46 -11.96
CA GLU A 98 -10.31 1.82 -12.10
C GLU A 98 -9.75 2.30 -10.76
N TRP A 99 -8.46 2.19 -10.63
CA TRP A 99 -7.72 2.68 -9.47
C TRP A 99 -6.60 3.60 -9.97
N HIS A 100 -6.88 4.91 -9.96
CA HIS A 100 -5.89 5.90 -10.35
C HIS A 100 -4.93 6.13 -9.20
N ARG A 101 -3.66 5.85 -9.44
CA ARG A 101 -2.65 5.89 -8.39
C ARG A 101 -1.29 6.28 -8.91
N VAL A 102 -0.49 6.76 -8.00
CA VAL A 102 0.94 6.98 -8.21
C VAL A 102 1.68 6.08 -7.24
N ASP A 103 2.48 5.15 -7.77
CA ASP A 103 3.38 4.32 -6.97
C ASP A 103 4.72 5.05 -6.88
N ILE A 104 5.16 5.32 -5.67
CA ILE A 104 6.43 6.00 -5.41
C ILE A 104 7.40 4.98 -4.83
N ILE A 105 8.51 4.75 -5.51
CA ILE A 105 9.52 3.79 -5.09
C ILE A 105 10.64 4.55 -4.36
N PRO A 106 10.77 4.38 -3.04
CA PRO A 106 11.82 5.07 -2.29
C PRO A 106 13.19 4.53 -2.65
N ASN A 107 14.21 5.34 -2.42
CA ASN A 107 15.58 4.88 -2.49
C ASN A 107 15.83 3.83 -1.40
N ARG A 108 16.78 2.94 -1.67
CA ARG A 108 17.17 1.88 -0.75
C ARG A 108 17.51 2.46 0.62
N ASN A 109 16.99 1.83 1.68
CA ASN A 109 17.19 2.23 3.09
C ASN A 109 16.55 3.55 3.51
N ALA A 110 15.64 4.11 2.70
CA ALA A 110 14.87 5.27 3.14
C ALA A 110 13.96 4.88 4.30
N GLU A 111 13.90 5.73 5.33
CA GLU A 111 12.93 5.55 6.40
C GLU A 111 11.53 5.89 5.92
N ASP A 112 10.53 5.17 6.41
CA ASP A 112 9.15 5.39 6.00
C ASP A 112 8.48 6.56 6.75
N HIS A 113 9.06 7.04 7.84
CA HIS A 113 8.53 8.12 8.68
C HIS A 113 7.12 7.86 9.22
N PHE A 114 6.69 6.61 9.20
CA PHE A 114 5.36 6.22 9.64
C PHE A 114 5.28 6.14 11.16
N SER A 115 4.20 6.69 11.71
CA SER A 115 3.89 6.61 13.14
C SER A 115 2.60 5.82 13.33
N VAL A 116 2.68 4.70 14.04
CA VAL A 116 1.52 3.87 14.37
C VAL A 116 0.63 4.62 15.37
N ASP A 117 -0.66 4.51 15.21
CA ASP A 117 -1.64 5.08 16.15
C ASP A 117 -1.54 4.47 17.54
#